data_ccee720312443770c27ec789ee4bbca3
#
_entry.id   ccee720312443770c27ec789ee4bbca3
#
_cell.length_a   1.000
_cell.length_b   1.000
_cell.length_c   1.000
_cell.angle_alpha   90.00
_cell.angle_beta   90.00
_cell.angle_gamma   90.00
#
_symmetry.space_group_name_H-M   'P 1'
#
loop_
_entity.id
_entity.type
_entity.pdbx_description
1 polymer ?
#
loop_
_entity_poly.entity_id
_entity_poly.type
_entity_poly.pdbx_seq_one_letter_code
_entity_poly.pdbx_strand_id
1 'polypeptide(L)'
;GMKLKIKVSHRDERDKFTENELKKIFQKHNYIEFTEVEKHKYSNYWCPLISVFSGLRLNEICSLYLDNIIQVKSNGRDKRWCFNILEESDRPDKHLKTLSSRRIVPVHDVLIDLDFIEFVELLKKRHTNRERLFQELKYGEGSYIRNVSYFFNKIYLTKLGLKTNKKNFHSLRHVVIDHLKQKGVEISFINELVGHHHGNIDLDRYGKGYNSDIIYNK
;
A
#
# COMPACT_ATOMS: atom_id res chain seq x y z
N GLY A 1 12.95 41.87 -14.61
CA GLY A 1 11.72 41.44 -14.01
C GLY A 1 11.91 40.11 -13.27
N MET A 2 11.80 40.16 -11.94
CA MET A 2 11.93 38.97 -11.06
C MET A 2 10.68 38.12 -11.22
N LYS A 3 10.80 36.95 -11.85
CA LYS A 3 9.70 35.96 -11.89
C LYS A 3 9.55 35.32 -10.51
N LEU A 4 8.52 35.71 -9.77
CA LEU A 4 8.09 34.99 -8.56
C LEU A 4 7.76 33.53 -8.91
N LYS A 5 8.57 32.57 -8.46
CA LYS A 5 8.21 31.18 -8.45
C LYS A 5 7.12 31.00 -7.39
N ILE A 6 5.86 30.91 -7.81
CA ILE A 6 4.76 30.50 -6.94
C ILE A 6 5.09 29.08 -6.46
N LYS A 7 5.36 28.91 -5.16
CA LYS A 7 5.45 27.58 -4.55
C LYS A 7 4.07 26.94 -4.62
N VAL A 8 3.85 26.07 -5.60
CA VAL A 8 2.66 25.23 -5.65
C VAL A 8 2.61 24.41 -4.35
N SER A 9 1.51 24.48 -3.64
CA SER A 9 1.38 23.74 -2.38
C SER A 9 1.37 22.24 -2.71
N HIS A 10 1.94 21.40 -1.85
CA HIS A 10 1.92 19.94 -2.01
C HIS A 10 0.49 19.35 -2.16
N ARG A 11 -0.55 20.09 -1.78
CA ARG A 11 -1.96 19.76 -1.99
C ARG A 11 -2.38 19.78 -3.46
N ASP A 12 -1.70 20.55 -4.29
CA ASP A 12 -2.06 20.74 -5.71
C ASP A 12 -1.33 19.77 -6.65
N GLU A 13 -0.37 18.99 -6.11
CA GLU A 13 0.46 18.10 -6.94
C GLU A 13 -0.25 16.83 -7.39
N ARG A 14 -1.19 16.28 -6.61
CA ARG A 14 -1.88 15.02 -6.93
C ARG A 14 -3.29 14.95 -6.38
N ASP A 15 -4.22 14.48 -7.22
CA ASP A 15 -5.61 14.28 -6.87
C ASP A 15 -5.84 12.85 -6.35
N LYS A 16 -6.81 12.70 -5.43
CA LYS A 16 -7.39 11.40 -5.09
C LYS A 16 -8.36 10.95 -6.18
N PHE A 17 -8.65 9.65 -6.24
CA PHE A 17 -9.78 9.15 -7.02
C PHE A 17 -11.10 9.46 -6.31
N THR A 18 -12.11 9.82 -7.08
CA THR A 18 -13.49 9.96 -6.61
C THR A 18 -14.10 8.57 -6.38
N GLU A 19 -15.23 8.51 -5.67
CA GLU A 19 -15.96 7.27 -5.46
C GLU A 19 -16.38 6.59 -6.78
N ASN A 20 -16.88 7.37 -7.74
CA ASN A 20 -17.26 6.84 -9.06
C ASN A 20 -16.07 6.30 -9.84
N GLU A 21 -14.89 6.94 -9.72
CA GLU A 21 -13.67 6.45 -10.35
C GLU A 21 -13.17 5.16 -9.66
N LEU A 22 -13.26 5.07 -8.34
CA LEU A 22 -12.93 3.84 -7.61
C LEU A 22 -13.87 2.70 -8.00
N LYS A 23 -15.20 2.94 -8.08
CA LYS A 23 -16.15 1.96 -8.59
C LYS A 23 -15.76 1.49 -9.99
N LYS A 24 -15.35 2.40 -10.89
CA LYS A 24 -14.91 2.05 -12.23
C LYS A 24 -13.60 1.25 -12.25
N ILE A 25 -12.62 1.63 -11.39
CA ILE A 25 -11.33 0.93 -11.25
C ILE A 25 -11.55 -0.50 -10.74
N PHE A 26 -12.35 -0.69 -9.69
CA PHE A 26 -12.53 -1.98 -9.04
C PHE A 26 -13.81 -2.72 -9.47
N GLN A 27 -14.50 -2.25 -10.52
CA GLN A 27 -15.62 -2.98 -11.09
C GLN A 27 -15.16 -4.36 -11.57
N LYS A 28 -15.82 -5.42 -11.09
CA LYS A 28 -15.42 -6.83 -11.27
C LYS A 28 -15.03 -7.15 -12.72
N HIS A 29 -15.88 -6.80 -13.69
CA HIS A 29 -15.63 -7.02 -15.11
C HIS A 29 -14.32 -6.37 -15.59
N ASN A 30 -14.13 -5.08 -15.33
CA ASN A 30 -12.91 -4.38 -15.73
C ASN A 30 -11.67 -4.92 -15.01
N TYR A 31 -11.76 -5.10 -13.70
CA TYR A 31 -10.60 -5.41 -12.87
C TYR A 31 -10.09 -6.83 -13.09
N ILE A 32 -10.98 -7.82 -13.08
CA ILE A 32 -10.61 -9.23 -13.26
C ILE A 32 -10.14 -9.46 -14.70
N GLU A 33 -10.91 -9.05 -15.69
CA GLU A 33 -10.55 -9.24 -17.10
C GLU A 33 -9.16 -8.66 -17.43
N PHE A 34 -8.85 -7.50 -16.85
CA PHE A 34 -7.58 -6.82 -17.11
C PHE A 34 -6.39 -7.46 -16.41
N THR A 35 -6.61 -8.04 -15.24
CA THR A 35 -5.55 -8.70 -14.47
C THR A 35 -5.37 -10.16 -14.88
N GLU A 36 -6.39 -10.81 -15.41
CA GLU A 36 -6.32 -12.20 -15.93
C GLU A 36 -5.58 -12.31 -17.27
N VAL A 37 -5.56 -11.26 -18.08
CA VAL A 37 -4.87 -11.26 -19.39
C VAL A 37 -3.36 -11.54 -19.26
N GLU A 38 -2.79 -11.24 -18.11
CA GLU A 38 -1.40 -11.57 -17.81
C GLU A 38 -1.31 -12.63 -16.69
N LYS A 39 -1.73 -13.85 -16.99
CA LYS A 39 -1.95 -15.01 -16.09
C LYS A 39 -0.86 -15.33 -15.03
N HIS A 40 0.22 -14.58 -14.93
CA HIS A 40 1.31 -14.81 -13.98
C HIS A 40 1.79 -13.51 -13.30
N LYS A 41 1.03 -12.41 -13.38
CA LYS A 41 1.39 -11.16 -12.74
C LYS A 41 0.45 -10.84 -11.59
N TYR A 42 0.53 -11.61 -10.54
CA TYR A 42 -0.24 -11.43 -9.30
C TYR A 42 -0.13 -10.01 -8.73
N SER A 43 1.01 -9.35 -8.95
CA SER A 43 1.24 -7.97 -8.52
C SER A 43 0.27 -6.96 -9.16
N ASN A 44 -0.14 -7.16 -10.41
CA ASN A 44 -1.10 -6.26 -11.07
C ASN A 44 -2.49 -6.35 -10.45
N TYR A 45 -2.85 -7.53 -9.93
CA TYR A 45 -4.11 -7.76 -9.22
C TYR A 45 -4.03 -7.29 -7.76
N TRP A 46 -3.03 -7.73 -7.01
CA TRP A 46 -3.00 -7.49 -5.57
C TRP A 46 -2.51 -6.09 -5.17
N CYS A 47 -1.54 -5.50 -5.89
CA CYS A 47 -0.98 -4.22 -5.44
C CYS A 47 -2.00 -3.08 -5.35
N PRO A 48 -2.92 -2.85 -6.32
CA PRO A 48 -3.93 -1.82 -6.18
C PRO A 48 -4.91 -2.08 -5.03
N LEU A 49 -5.35 -3.34 -4.83
CA LEU A 49 -6.22 -3.74 -3.73
C LEU A 49 -5.54 -3.52 -2.38
N ILE A 50 -4.31 -4.02 -2.22
CA ILE A 50 -3.55 -3.79 -0.98
C ILE A 50 -3.41 -2.29 -0.71
N SER A 51 -3.08 -1.48 -1.72
CA SER A 51 -2.89 -0.03 -1.54
C SER A 51 -4.17 0.68 -1.10
N VAL A 52 -5.32 0.37 -1.70
CA VAL A 52 -6.60 1.04 -1.39
C VAL A 52 -7.19 0.62 -0.04
N PHE A 53 -6.85 -0.57 0.48
CA PHE A 53 -7.34 -1.07 1.76
C PHE A 53 -6.33 -0.94 2.92
N SER A 54 -5.06 -0.61 2.65
CA SER A 54 -4.04 -0.47 3.70
C SER A 54 -3.33 0.89 3.71
N GLY A 55 -3.44 1.65 2.62
CA GLY A 55 -2.68 2.89 2.45
C GLY A 55 -1.17 2.67 2.26
N LEU A 56 -0.68 1.45 2.04
CA LEU A 56 0.72 1.17 1.80
C LEU A 56 1.23 1.82 0.52
N ARG A 57 2.51 2.21 0.51
CA ARG A 57 3.17 2.72 -0.70
C ARG A 57 3.44 1.57 -1.68
N LEU A 58 3.42 1.86 -2.98
CA LEU A 58 3.67 0.83 -3.99
C LEU A 58 4.99 0.08 -3.77
N ASN A 59 6.07 0.78 -3.40
CA ASN A 59 7.35 0.11 -3.13
C ASN A 59 7.29 -0.79 -1.90
N GLU A 60 6.58 -0.38 -0.84
CA GLU A 60 6.37 -1.21 0.35
C GLU A 60 5.66 -2.51 -0.03
N ILE A 61 4.62 -2.43 -0.88
CA ILE A 61 3.87 -3.59 -1.34
C ILE A 61 4.71 -4.49 -2.24
N CYS A 62 5.39 -3.91 -3.26
CA CYS A 62 6.18 -4.68 -4.22
C CYS A 62 7.41 -5.36 -3.59
N SER A 63 7.92 -4.85 -2.47
CA SER A 63 9.06 -5.42 -1.74
C SER A 63 8.67 -6.34 -0.58
N LEU A 64 7.38 -6.70 -0.42
CA LEU A 64 6.96 -7.66 0.59
C LEU A 64 7.54 -9.05 0.32
N TYR A 65 8.01 -9.66 1.39
CA TYR A 65 8.36 -11.08 1.45
C TYR A 65 7.24 -11.87 2.10
N LEU A 66 7.19 -13.17 1.89
CA LEU A 66 6.14 -14.04 2.44
C LEU A 66 6.11 -14.01 3.97
N ASP A 67 7.27 -13.90 4.62
CA ASP A 67 7.40 -13.77 6.08
C ASP A 67 7.04 -12.36 6.61
N ASN A 68 6.79 -11.40 5.74
CA ASN A 68 6.25 -10.09 6.16
C ASN A 68 4.71 -10.11 6.32
N ILE A 69 4.04 -11.19 5.93
CA ILE A 69 2.63 -11.41 6.22
C ILE A 69 2.56 -12.30 7.46
N ILE A 70 2.28 -11.67 8.60
CA ILE A 70 2.38 -12.26 9.94
C ILE A 70 1.04 -12.27 10.65
N GLN A 71 0.92 -13.14 11.66
CA GLN A 71 -0.17 -13.09 12.63
C GLN A 71 0.32 -12.41 13.91
N VAL A 72 -0.37 -11.37 14.34
CA VAL A 72 -0.12 -10.66 15.59
C VAL A 72 -1.22 -11.01 16.59
N LYS A 73 -0.83 -11.38 17.83
CA LYS A 73 -1.79 -11.57 18.92
C LYS A 73 -2.32 -10.21 19.36
N SER A 74 -3.62 -10.10 19.41
CA SER A 74 -4.32 -8.98 19.97
C SER A 74 -4.62 -9.27 21.45
N ASN A 75 -4.37 -8.33 22.36
CA ASN A 75 -4.61 -8.34 23.82
C ASN A 75 -5.63 -9.40 24.34
N GLY A 76 -5.30 -10.69 24.22
CA GLY A 76 -6.14 -11.80 24.71
C GLY A 76 -7.26 -12.25 23.75
N ARG A 77 -7.30 -11.75 22.52
CA ARG A 77 -8.26 -12.13 21.49
C ARG A 77 -7.56 -12.73 20.26
N ASP A 78 -8.33 -13.05 19.24
CA ASP A 78 -7.90 -13.74 18.03
C ASP A 78 -6.68 -13.12 17.35
N LYS A 79 -5.84 -13.96 16.76
CA LYS A 79 -4.70 -13.53 15.96
C LYS A 79 -5.19 -12.79 14.72
N ARG A 80 -4.58 -11.63 14.42
CA ARG A 80 -4.88 -10.84 13.24
C ARG A 80 -3.76 -10.91 12.23
N TRP A 81 -4.10 -11.04 10.97
CA TRP A 81 -3.15 -10.93 9.88
C TRP A 81 -2.70 -9.48 9.68
N CYS A 82 -1.41 -9.28 9.51
CA CYS A 82 -0.80 -7.97 9.38
C CYS A 82 0.33 -7.98 8.35
N PHE A 83 0.51 -6.85 7.68
CA PHE A 83 1.73 -6.53 6.95
C PHE A 83 2.77 -5.99 7.93
N ASN A 84 3.93 -6.63 8.01
CA ASN A 84 5.08 -6.17 8.79
C ASN A 84 6.01 -5.37 7.88
N ILE A 85 5.90 -4.06 7.94
CA ILE A 85 6.69 -3.15 7.11
C ILE A 85 7.97 -2.78 7.88
N LEU A 86 9.07 -3.38 7.47
CA LEU A 86 10.40 -3.17 8.09
C LEU A 86 11.50 -3.24 7.05
N GLU A 87 12.65 -2.72 7.40
CA GLU A 87 13.91 -2.87 6.69
C GLU A 87 14.71 -3.98 7.35
N GLU A 88 15.37 -4.80 6.56
CA GLU A 88 16.13 -5.96 7.03
C GLU A 88 17.52 -5.92 6.42
N SER A 89 18.54 -6.03 7.28
CA SER A 89 19.95 -5.91 6.87
C SER A 89 20.41 -7.01 5.90
N ASP A 90 19.76 -8.15 5.94
CA ASP A 90 20.03 -9.31 5.06
C ASP A 90 19.20 -9.29 3.74
N ARG A 91 18.44 -8.23 3.52
CA ARG A 91 17.61 -8.00 2.31
C ARG A 91 17.90 -6.60 1.73
N PRO A 92 19.04 -6.43 1.05
CA PRO A 92 19.50 -5.12 0.58
C PRO A 92 18.62 -4.51 -0.51
N ASP A 93 17.71 -5.28 -1.09
CA ASP A 93 16.71 -4.86 -2.05
C ASP A 93 15.45 -4.26 -1.40
N LYS A 94 15.36 -4.30 -0.07
CA LYS A 94 14.22 -3.83 0.71
C LYS A 94 14.55 -2.54 1.44
N HIS A 95 14.23 -1.41 0.82
CA HIS A 95 14.50 -0.10 1.37
C HIS A 95 13.24 0.63 1.80
N LEU A 96 13.22 1.14 3.01
CA LEU A 96 12.21 2.07 3.50
C LEU A 96 12.66 3.52 3.22
N LYS A 97 11.69 4.38 2.93
CA LYS A 97 11.98 5.80 2.70
C LYS A 97 12.53 6.51 3.95
N THR A 98 12.09 6.08 5.13
CA THR A 98 12.48 6.64 6.44
C THR A 98 12.32 5.59 7.52
N LEU A 99 13.01 5.74 8.65
CA LEU A 99 12.85 4.87 9.83
C LEU A 99 11.41 4.84 10.37
N SER A 100 10.71 5.97 10.31
CA SER A 100 9.29 6.07 10.68
C SER A 100 8.35 5.26 9.77
N SER A 101 8.85 4.73 8.66
CA SER A 101 8.09 3.82 7.81
C SER A 101 7.94 2.41 8.40
N ARG A 102 8.75 2.04 9.42
CA ARG A 102 8.61 0.75 10.13
C ARG A 102 7.30 0.73 10.90
N ARG A 103 6.46 -0.23 10.59
CA ARG A 103 5.14 -0.37 11.24
C ARG A 103 4.49 -1.70 10.92
N ILE A 104 3.49 -2.03 11.71
CA ILE A 104 2.59 -3.16 11.47
C ILE A 104 1.26 -2.60 10.99
N VAL A 105 0.77 -3.07 9.84
CA VAL A 105 -0.48 -2.63 9.23
C VAL A 105 -1.42 -3.82 9.14
N PRO A 106 -2.61 -3.78 9.77
CA PRO A 106 -3.57 -4.87 9.67
C PRO A 106 -3.99 -5.14 8.21
N VAL A 107 -4.16 -6.42 7.87
CA VAL A 107 -4.81 -6.83 6.62
C VAL A 107 -6.30 -6.57 6.78
N HIS A 108 -6.87 -5.76 5.90
CA HIS A 108 -8.28 -5.43 5.90
C HIS A 108 -9.15 -6.64 5.56
N ASP A 109 -10.33 -6.77 6.18
CA ASP A 109 -11.22 -7.92 5.99
C ASP A 109 -11.58 -8.16 4.52
N VAL A 110 -11.80 -7.12 3.73
CA VAL A 110 -12.03 -7.25 2.28
C VAL A 110 -10.90 -7.98 1.57
N LEU A 111 -9.64 -7.81 1.97
CA LEU A 111 -8.53 -8.57 1.38
C LEU A 111 -8.60 -10.04 1.79
N ILE A 112 -9.05 -10.33 3.02
CA ILE A 112 -9.27 -11.70 3.51
C ILE A 112 -10.41 -12.34 2.72
N ASP A 113 -11.54 -11.65 2.57
CA ASP A 113 -12.72 -12.09 1.81
C ASP A 113 -12.42 -12.33 0.30
N LEU A 114 -11.36 -11.70 -0.22
CA LEU A 114 -10.84 -11.90 -1.58
C LEU A 114 -9.78 -12.99 -1.66
N ASP A 115 -9.65 -13.84 -0.66
CA ASP A 115 -8.72 -14.98 -0.58
C ASP A 115 -7.23 -14.56 -0.60
N PHE A 116 -6.88 -13.35 -0.11
CA PHE A 116 -5.48 -12.90 -0.06
C PHE A 116 -4.61 -13.80 0.84
N ILE A 117 -5.15 -14.24 1.97
CA ILE A 117 -4.40 -15.08 2.91
C ILE A 117 -4.21 -16.47 2.31
N GLU A 118 -5.22 -17.04 1.68
CA GLU A 118 -5.15 -18.32 0.97
C GLU A 118 -4.08 -18.26 -0.14
N PHE A 119 -4.03 -17.16 -0.89
CA PHE A 119 -2.99 -16.90 -1.89
C PHE A 119 -1.59 -16.90 -1.25
N VAL A 120 -1.39 -16.20 -0.13
CA VAL A 120 -0.11 -16.16 0.59
C VAL A 120 0.28 -17.54 1.09
N GLU A 121 -0.63 -18.28 1.71
CA GLU A 121 -0.38 -19.63 2.24
C GLU A 121 -0.08 -20.65 1.11
N LEU A 122 -0.72 -20.49 -0.05
CA LEU A 122 -0.40 -21.29 -1.24
C LEU A 122 1.04 -21.04 -1.72
N LEU A 123 1.47 -19.79 -1.72
CA LEU A 123 2.84 -19.42 -2.06
C LEU A 123 3.84 -19.98 -1.03
N LYS A 124 3.55 -19.88 0.27
CA LYS A 124 4.40 -20.45 1.34
C LYS A 124 4.57 -21.96 1.24
N LYS A 125 3.58 -22.69 0.73
CA LYS A 125 3.67 -24.13 0.48
C LYS A 125 4.58 -24.49 -0.70
N ARG A 126 4.70 -23.59 -1.67
CA ARG A 126 5.49 -23.79 -2.90
C ARG A 126 6.90 -23.23 -2.81
N HIS A 127 7.11 -22.26 -1.95
CA HIS A 127 8.31 -21.46 -1.81
C HIS A 127 8.77 -21.38 -0.37
N THR A 128 10.00 -20.91 -0.16
CA THR A 128 10.48 -20.61 1.18
C THR A 128 9.86 -19.31 1.68
N ASN A 129 9.68 -19.18 3.00
CA ASN A 129 9.16 -17.94 3.61
C ASN A 129 10.06 -16.71 3.36
N ARG A 130 11.32 -16.95 2.96
CA ARG A 130 12.29 -15.90 2.63
C ARG A 130 12.19 -15.40 1.18
N GLU A 131 11.24 -15.88 0.41
CA GLU A 131 10.99 -15.41 -0.94
C GLU A 131 9.99 -14.26 -0.96
N ARG A 132 10.08 -13.44 -2.02
CA ARG A 132 9.16 -12.30 -2.16
C ARG A 132 7.75 -12.74 -2.49
N LEU A 133 6.77 -11.96 -2.03
CA LEU A 133 5.36 -12.17 -2.34
C LEU A 133 5.10 -12.13 -3.86
N PHE A 134 5.76 -11.21 -4.57
CA PHE A 134 5.64 -11.02 -6.02
C PHE A 134 6.97 -11.32 -6.72
N GLN A 135 7.25 -12.61 -6.94
CA GLN A 135 8.50 -13.08 -7.51
C GLN A 135 8.68 -12.67 -8.97
N GLU A 136 7.59 -12.43 -9.69
CA GLU A 136 7.61 -11.98 -11.08
C GLU A 136 8.15 -10.56 -11.26
N LEU A 137 8.22 -9.76 -10.19
CA LEU A 137 8.77 -8.41 -10.25
C LEU A 137 10.30 -8.43 -10.29
N LYS A 138 10.86 -7.68 -11.22
CA LYS A 138 12.31 -7.51 -11.35
C LYS A 138 12.78 -6.26 -10.62
N TYR A 139 13.90 -6.40 -9.87
CA TYR A 139 14.57 -5.25 -9.25
C TYR A 139 15.24 -4.39 -10.32
N GLY A 140 15.05 -3.09 -10.25
CA GLY A 140 15.69 -2.13 -11.12
C GLY A 140 15.57 -0.70 -10.59
N GLU A 141 16.61 0.10 -10.78
CA GLU A 141 16.62 1.50 -10.29
C GLU A 141 16.26 1.64 -8.79
N GLY A 142 16.74 0.70 -7.97
CA GLY A 142 16.52 0.70 -6.53
C GLY A 142 15.12 0.28 -6.07
N SER A 143 14.29 -0.32 -6.94
CA SER A 143 12.94 -0.72 -6.57
C SER A 143 12.33 -1.82 -7.45
N TYR A 144 11.16 -2.33 -7.05
CA TYR A 144 10.36 -3.31 -7.82
C TYR A 144 9.13 -2.69 -8.52
N ILE A 145 8.93 -1.38 -8.42
CA ILE A 145 7.65 -0.74 -8.78
C ILE A 145 7.42 -0.58 -10.28
N ARG A 146 8.46 -0.66 -11.11
CA ARG A 146 8.43 -0.25 -12.52
C ARG A 146 7.27 -0.86 -13.30
N ASN A 147 7.14 -2.18 -13.26
CA ASN A 147 6.13 -2.89 -14.06
C ASN A 147 4.71 -2.58 -13.57
N VAL A 148 4.47 -2.64 -12.25
CA VAL A 148 3.14 -2.36 -11.68
C VAL A 148 2.74 -0.90 -11.90
N SER A 149 3.69 0.03 -11.68
CA SER A 149 3.46 1.45 -11.92
C SER A 149 3.14 1.74 -13.39
N TYR A 150 3.87 1.14 -14.31
CA TYR A 150 3.61 1.28 -15.75
C TYR A 150 2.24 0.70 -16.12
N PHE A 151 1.95 -0.54 -15.70
CA PHE A 151 0.67 -1.19 -15.94
C PHE A 151 -0.49 -0.32 -15.43
N PHE A 152 -0.49 0.03 -14.15
CA PHE A 152 -1.59 0.79 -13.57
C PHE A 152 -1.75 2.17 -14.19
N ASN A 153 -0.66 2.94 -14.28
CA ASN A 153 -0.72 4.35 -14.67
C ASN A 153 -0.83 4.56 -16.18
N LYS A 154 -0.23 3.69 -17.01
CA LYS A 154 -0.15 3.90 -18.45
C LYS A 154 -1.11 3.02 -19.24
N ILE A 155 -1.37 1.81 -18.75
CA ILE A 155 -2.26 0.88 -19.45
C ILE A 155 -3.66 0.96 -18.83
N TYR A 156 -3.80 0.63 -17.55
CA TYR A 156 -5.10 0.42 -16.93
C TYR A 156 -5.91 1.72 -16.82
N LEU A 157 -5.35 2.79 -16.22
CA LEU A 157 -6.02 4.08 -16.11
C LEU A 157 -6.34 4.70 -17.49
N THR A 158 -5.50 4.47 -18.51
CA THR A 158 -5.76 4.95 -19.88
C THR A 158 -6.95 4.23 -20.48
N LYS A 159 -7.02 2.89 -20.37
CA LYS A 159 -8.17 2.10 -20.86
C LYS A 159 -9.48 2.53 -20.20
N LEU A 160 -9.44 2.85 -18.91
CA LEU A 160 -10.61 3.33 -18.19
C LEU A 160 -10.95 4.81 -18.48
N GLY A 161 -10.14 5.54 -19.24
CA GLY A 161 -10.33 6.98 -19.45
C GLY A 161 -10.12 7.83 -18.19
N LEU A 162 -9.36 7.32 -17.22
CA LEU A 162 -9.11 7.97 -15.93
C LEU A 162 -7.70 8.56 -15.83
N LYS A 163 -6.86 8.40 -16.85
CA LYS A 163 -5.49 8.89 -16.87
C LYS A 163 -5.45 10.42 -16.91
N THR A 164 -4.84 11.04 -15.93
CA THR A 164 -4.55 12.48 -15.88
C THR A 164 -3.10 12.71 -15.44
N ASN A 165 -2.64 13.96 -15.49
CA ASN A 165 -1.31 14.31 -14.97
C ASN A 165 -1.24 14.30 -13.44
N LYS A 166 -2.40 14.37 -12.76
CA LYS A 166 -2.51 14.44 -11.30
C LYS A 166 -2.86 13.11 -10.66
N LYS A 167 -3.40 12.12 -11.42
CA LYS A 167 -3.83 10.82 -10.90
C LYS A 167 -2.89 9.70 -11.30
N ASN A 168 -2.50 8.89 -10.32
CA ASN A 168 -1.64 7.73 -10.52
C ASN A 168 -1.86 6.70 -9.40
N PHE A 169 -1.04 5.65 -9.34
CA PHE A 169 -1.13 4.61 -8.30
C PHE A 169 -1.13 5.19 -6.87
N HIS A 170 -0.31 6.21 -6.61
CA HIS A 170 -0.25 6.83 -5.28
C HIS A 170 -1.56 7.53 -4.87
N SER A 171 -2.41 7.87 -5.82
CA SER A 171 -3.75 8.42 -5.57
C SER A 171 -4.65 7.45 -4.79
N LEU A 172 -4.44 6.12 -4.88
CA LEU A 172 -5.14 5.12 -4.06
C LEU A 172 -4.85 5.33 -2.56
N ARG A 173 -3.60 5.60 -2.21
CA ARG A 173 -3.23 5.90 -0.83
C ARG A 173 -3.82 7.23 -0.36
N HIS A 174 -3.92 8.25 -1.22
CA HIS A 174 -4.60 9.50 -0.89
C HIS A 174 -6.08 9.29 -0.58
N VAL A 175 -6.75 8.33 -1.25
CA VAL A 175 -8.12 7.93 -0.92
C VAL A 175 -8.23 7.44 0.52
N VAL A 176 -7.33 6.55 0.96
CA VAL A 176 -7.33 6.02 2.34
C VAL A 176 -7.14 7.14 3.35
N ILE A 177 -6.13 7.98 3.16
CA ILE A 177 -5.85 9.10 4.07
C ILE A 177 -7.05 10.04 4.17
N ASP A 178 -7.65 10.40 3.04
CA ASP A 178 -8.80 11.28 3.02
C ASP A 178 -10.03 10.62 3.67
N HIS A 179 -10.30 9.35 3.35
CA HIS A 179 -11.41 8.60 3.95
C HIS A 179 -11.32 8.58 5.48
N LEU A 180 -10.16 8.25 6.02
CA LEU A 180 -9.94 8.24 7.47
C LEU A 180 -10.12 9.62 8.09
N LYS A 181 -9.65 10.69 7.43
CA LYS A 181 -9.87 12.07 7.85
C LYS A 181 -11.35 12.43 7.87
N GLN A 182 -12.10 12.07 6.85
CA GLN A 182 -13.55 12.33 6.77
C GLN A 182 -14.33 11.54 7.83
N LYS A 183 -13.81 10.41 8.30
CA LYS A 183 -14.33 9.63 9.42
C LYS A 183 -13.92 10.18 10.79
N GLY A 184 -13.17 11.28 10.83
CA GLY A 184 -12.74 11.90 12.10
C GLY A 184 -11.62 11.14 12.82
N VAL A 185 -10.90 10.26 12.10
CA VAL A 185 -9.75 9.55 12.67
C VAL A 185 -8.62 10.54 12.96
N GLU A 186 -8.04 10.45 14.15
CA GLU A 186 -6.96 11.32 14.58
C GLU A 186 -5.76 11.29 13.64
N ILE A 187 -5.17 12.46 13.35
CA ILE A 187 -4.06 12.62 12.39
C ILE A 187 -2.81 11.83 12.80
N SER A 188 -2.50 11.76 14.09
CA SER A 188 -1.40 10.96 14.63
C SER A 188 -1.53 9.49 14.22
N PHE A 189 -2.74 8.97 14.33
CA PHE A 189 -3.11 7.61 13.99
C PHE A 189 -2.99 7.34 12.47
N ILE A 190 -3.54 8.26 11.66
CA ILE A 190 -3.41 8.18 10.21
C ILE A 190 -1.93 8.19 9.81
N ASN A 191 -1.12 9.08 10.40
CA ASN A 191 0.31 9.17 10.11
C ASN A 191 1.05 7.87 10.45
N GLU A 192 0.73 7.24 11.57
CA GLU A 192 1.31 5.96 11.94
C GLU A 192 0.91 4.85 10.96
N LEU A 193 -0.40 4.71 10.67
CA LEU A 193 -0.89 3.71 9.72
C LEU A 193 -0.19 3.82 8.36
N VAL A 194 -0.04 5.04 7.85
CA VAL A 194 0.55 5.25 6.53
C VAL A 194 2.07 5.46 6.56
N GLY A 195 2.73 5.53 7.72
CA GLY A 195 4.17 5.76 7.86
C GLY A 195 4.57 7.16 7.39
N HIS A 196 3.89 8.20 7.87
CA HIS A 196 4.30 9.59 7.77
C HIS A 196 4.96 10.03 9.08
N HIS A 197 5.90 10.97 9.00
CA HIS A 197 6.43 11.65 10.18
C HIS A 197 5.32 12.45 10.86
N HIS A 198 5.26 12.39 12.19
CA HIS A 198 4.32 13.19 12.97
C HIS A 198 4.65 14.69 12.97
N GLY A 199 5.85 15.06 12.47
CA GLY A 199 6.34 16.45 12.50
C GLY A 199 6.71 16.92 13.89
N ASN A 200 6.59 16.06 14.92
CA ASN A 200 7.01 16.31 16.28
C ASN A 200 8.09 15.28 16.65
N ILE A 201 9.30 15.76 16.95
CA ILE A 201 10.48 14.95 17.25
C ILE A 201 10.24 14.02 18.45
N ASP A 202 9.45 14.46 19.43
CA ASP A 202 9.16 13.69 20.64
C ASP A 202 8.24 12.51 20.35
N LEU A 203 7.21 12.68 19.50
CA LEU A 203 6.33 11.59 19.09
C LEU A 203 7.07 10.59 18.18
N ASP A 204 7.96 11.08 17.31
CA ASP A 204 8.72 10.21 16.41
C ASP A 204 9.83 9.40 17.13
N ARG A 205 10.36 9.90 18.27
CA ARG A 205 11.44 9.25 19.02
C ARG A 205 10.97 8.45 20.23
N TYR A 206 9.95 8.90 20.94
CA TYR A 206 9.55 8.37 22.24
C TYR A 206 8.13 7.79 22.26
N GLY A 207 7.31 8.04 21.23
CA GLY A 207 5.98 7.46 21.13
C GLY A 207 6.06 5.94 20.92
N LYS A 208 5.50 5.15 21.87
CA LYS A 208 5.17 3.76 21.58
C LYS A 208 4.05 3.77 20.56
N GLY A 209 4.26 3.12 19.40
CA GLY A 209 3.25 3.02 18.34
C GLY A 209 1.90 2.46 18.85
N TYR A 210 0.82 2.80 18.16
CA TYR A 210 -0.50 2.26 18.48
C TYR A 210 -0.51 0.74 18.33
N ASN A 211 -1.22 0.05 19.23
CA ASN A 211 -1.43 -1.38 19.09
C ASN A 211 -2.23 -1.68 17.81
N SER A 212 -1.90 -2.79 17.14
CA SER A 212 -2.59 -3.26 15.93
C SER A 212 -4.11 -3.32 16.08
N ASP A 213 -4.63 -3.55 17.29
CA ASP A 213 -6.07 -3.57 17.58
C ASP A 213 -6.72 -2.19 17.49
N ILE A 214 -6.01 -1.16 17.96
CA ILE A 214 -6.47 0.21 17.89
C ILE A 214 -6.53 0.63 16.41
N ILE A 215 -5.52 0.19 15.63
CA ILE A 215 -5.44 0.48 14.19
C ILE A 215 -6.57 -0.22 13.43
N TYR A 216 -6.94 -1.43 13.81
CA TYR A 216 -7.97 -2.20 13.15
C TYR A 216 -9.39 -1.71 13.42
N ASN A 217 -9.68 -1.24 14.65
CA ASN A 217 -11.04 -0.88 15.09
C ASN A 217 -11.44 0.55 14.70
N LYS A 218 -10.64 1.29 13.95
CA LYS A 218 -10.89 2.66 13.48
C LYS A 218 -11.13 2.71 11.98
#